data_2641342dadb35d7522849afc44ed4105
#
_entry.id   2641342dadb35d7522849afc44ed4105
#
_cell.length_a   1.000
_cell.length_b   1.000
_cell.length_c   1.000
_cell.angle_alpha   90.00
_cell.angle_beta   90.00
_cell.angle_gamma   90.00
#
_symmetry.space_group_name_H-M   'P 1'
#
loop_
_entity.id
_entity.type
_entity.pdbx_description
1 polymer ?
#
loop_
_entity_poly.entity_id
_entity_poly.type
_entity_poly.pdbx_seq_one_letter_code
_entity_poly.pdbx_strand_id
1 'polypeptide(L)'
;NLCEQDKANIARGFVDAMVDVLVAKSMSALKHTGLKRLVIAGGVGANLQLRDALDAAAQRKRVRVYYPELEFCTDNGAMIAFAGALRLERDPTLATREYGFTVRPRWPLAELQAA
;
A
#
# COMPACT_ATOMS: atom_id res chain seq x y z
N ASN A 1 -27.70 22.66 6.36
CA ASN A 1 -26.24 22.79 6.22
C ASN A 1 -25.60 22.25 7.51
N LEU A 2 -24.62 21.33 7.37
CA LEU A 2 -23.83 20.84 8.50
C LEU A 2 -22.93 21.95 9.03
N CYS A 3 -22.82 22.10 10.35
CA CYS A 3 -21.83 22.99 10.94
C CYS A 3 -20.41 22.41 10.82
N GLU A 4 -19.37 23.21 11.02
CA GLU A 4 -17.98 22.74 10.90
C GLU A 4 -17.67 21.62 11.88
N GLN A 5 -18.25 21.66 13.07
CA GLN A 5 -18.08 20.59 14.07
C GLN A 5 -18.70 19.27 13.59
N ASP A 6 -19.87 19.30 12.94
CA ASP A 6 -20.49 18.10 12.39
C ASP A 6 -19.63 17.47 11.28
N LYS A 7 -19.06 18.31 10.39
CA LYS A 7 -18.14 17.86 9.35
C LYS A 7 -16.90 17.22 9.95
N ALA A 8 -16.32 17.83 10.98
CA ALA A 8 -15.15 17.30 11.68
C ALA A 8 -15.46 15.96 12.35
N ASN A 9 -16.63 15.84 13.01
CA ASN A 9 -17.07 14.61 13.67
C ASN A 9 -17.28 13.47 12.65
N ILE A 10 -17.90 13.76 11.50
CA ILE A 10 -18.10 12.79 10.42
C ILE A 10 -16.76 12.36 9.85
N ALA A 11 -15.86 13.29 9.56
CA ALA A 11 -14.53 12.97 9.06
C ALA A 11 -13.74 12.09 10.03
N ARG A 12 -13.80 12.41 11.32
CA ARG A 12 -13.16 11.61 12.37
C ARG A 12 -13.76 10.20 12.43
N GLY A 13 -15.08 10.09 12.47
CA GLY A 13 -15.75 8.78 12.51
C GLY A 13 -15.44 7.93 11.28
N PHE A 14 -15.31 8.55 10.09
CA PHE A 14 -14.88 7.85 8.88
C PHE A 14 -13.45 7.30 9.00
N VAL A 15 -12.50 8.11 9.47
CA VAL A 15 -11.10 7.67 9.65
C VAL A 15 -11.02 6.55 10.67
N ASP A 16 -11.69 6.68 11.81
CA ASP A 16 -11.71 5.66 12.86
C ASP A 16 -12.28 4.33 12.33
N ALA A 17 -13.40 4.36 11.63
CA ALA A 17 -13.99 3.15 11.02
C ALA A 17 -13.07 2.51 9.95
N MET A 18 -12.42 3.33 9.12
CA MET A 18 -11.45 2.85 8.13
C MET A 18 -10.28 2.14 8.81
N VAL A 19 -9.70 2.74 9.84
CA VAL A 19 -8.57 2.17 10.59
C VAL A 19 -8.98 0.84 11.23
N ASP A 20 -10.13 0.78 11.89
CA ASP A 20 -10.62 -0.43 12.54
C ASP A 20 -10.79 -1.59 11.53
N VAL A 21 -11.41 -1.31 10.38
CA VAL A 21 -11.61 -2.32 9.33
C VAL A 21 -10.27 -2.81 8.77
N LEU A 22 -9.34 -1.91 8.47
CA LEU A 22 -8.05 -2.28 7.90
C LEU A 22 -7.21 -3.09 8.90
N VAL A 23 -7.19 -2.70 10.17
CA VAL A 23 -6.49 -3.47 11.22
C VAL A 23 -7.11 -4.85 11.38
N ALA A 24 -8.43 -4.94 11.50
CA ALA A 24 -9.14 -6.21 11.67
C ALA A 24 -8.88 -7.16 10.49
N LYS A 25 -8.99 -6.66 9.25
CA LYS A 25 -8.74 -7.44 8.03
C LYS A 25 -7.29 -7.91 7.92
N SER A 26 -6.33 -7.03 8.20
CA SER A 26 -4.89 -7.36 8.19
C SER A 26 -4.56 -8.45 9.21
N MET A 27 -5.06 -8.32 10.44
CA MET A 27 -4.85 -9.32 11.48
C MET A 27 -5.56 -10.65 11.19
N SER A 28 -6.72 -10.60 10.54
CA SER A 28 -7.41 -11.81 10.08
C SER A 28 -6.65 -12.52 8.97
N ALA A 29 -6.14 -11.79 7.98
CA ALA A 29 -5.32 -12.34 6.91
C ALA A 29 -4.05 -13.03 7.45
N LEU A 30 -3.34 -12.39 8.37
CA LEU A 30 -2.17 -12.96 9.03
C LEU A 30 -2.50 -14.24 9.81
N LYS A 31 -3.65 -14.26 10.48
CA LYS A 31 -4.13 -15.47 11.18
C LYS A 31 -4.43 -16.60 10.19
N HIS A 32 -5.08 -16.28 9.08
CA HIS A 32 -5.46 -17.25 8.06
C HIS A 32 -4.25 -17.86 7.34
N THR A 33 -3.25 -17.02 7.02
CA THR A 33 -2.04 -17.45 6.29
C THR A 33 -0.93 -18.01 7.19
N GLY A 34 -1.00 -17.77 8.50
CA GLY A 34 0.08 -18.12 9.44
C GLY A 34 1.34 -17.25 9.33
N LEU A 35 1.35 -16.24 8.45
CA LEU A 35 2.49 -15.38 8.23
C LEU A 35 2.73 -14.45 9.43
N LYS A 36 4.00 -14.07 9.63
CA LYS A 36 4.46 -13.21 10.72
C LYS A 36 5.03 -11.87 10.25
N ARG A 37 4.89 -11.58 8.97
CA ARG A 37 5.34 -10.34 8.34
C ARG A 37 4.20 -9.72 7.54
N LEU A 38 4.00 -8.42 7.68
CA LEU A 38 3.00 -7.64 6.97
C LEU A 38 3.70 -6.44 6.32
N VAL A 39 3.43 -6.21 5.06
CA VAL A 39 3.89 -5.00 4.35
C VAL A 39 2.66 -4.15 4.05
N ILE A 40 2.71 -2.89 4.44
CA ILE A 40 1.69 -1.89 4.13
C ILE A 40 2.27 -0.94 3.10
N ALA A 41 1.60 -0.80 1.97
CA ALA A 41 1.99 0.08 0.88
C ALA A 41 0.79 0.87 0.35
N GLY A 42 1.06 1.91 -0.45
CA GLY A 42 0.04 2.78 -1.02
C GLY A 42 -0.33 3.97 -0.13
N GLY A 43 -1.10 4.92 -0.68
CA GLY A 43 -1.37 6.22 -0.05
C GLY A 43 -2.01 6.15 1.34
N VAL A 44 -2.89 5.18 1.58
CA VAL A 44 -3.49 4.98 2.92
C VAL A 44 -2.46 4.57 3.97
N GLY A 45 -1.35 3.94 3.54
CA GLY A 45 -0.22 3.60 4.40
C GLY A 45 0.54 4.81 4.98
N ALA A 46 0.27 6.04 4.49
CA ALA A 46 0.77 7.27 5.10
C ALA A 46 -0.02 7.73 6.34
N ASN A 47 -1.20 7.16 6.58
CA ASN A 47 -2.04 7.51 7.73
C ASN A 47 -1.38 7.04 9.03
N LEU A 48 -0.97 7.98 9.88
CA LEU A 48 -0.26 7.69 11.13
C LEU A 48 -1.13 6.92 12.13
N GLN A 49 -2.43 7.25 12.22
CA GLN A 49 -3.35 6.53 13.10
C GLN A 49 -3.46 5.04 12.71
N LEU A 50 -3.47 4.74 11.41
CA LEU A 50 -3.44 3.36 10.93
C LEU A 50 -2.13 2.65 11.30
N ARG A 51 -0.99 3.33 11.15
CA ARG A 51 0.32 2.75 11.53
C ARG A 51 0.35 2.43 13.02
N ASP A 52 -0.02 3.37 13.87
CA ASP A 52 -0.04 3.19 15.32
C ASP A 52 -0.96 2.02 15.73
N ALA A 53 -2.15 1.94 15.15
CA ALA A 53 -3.11 0.88 15.44
C ALA A 53 -2.63 -0.50 14.95
N LEU A 54 -2.01 -0.57 13.77
CA LEU A 54 -1.40 -1.81 13.25
C LEU A 54 -0.23 -2.26 14.09
N ASP A 55 0.65 -1.36 14.50
CA ASP A 55 1.81 -1.69 15.32
C ASP A 55 1.39 -2.20 16.70
N ALA A 56 0.40 -1.55 17.33
CA ALA A 56 -0.17 -2.03 18.58
C ALA A 56 -0.82 -3.42 18.46
N ALA A 57 -1.53 -3.69 17.35
CA ALA A 57 -2.13 -4.99 17.10
C ALA A 57 -1.09 -6.08 16.79
N ALA A 58 -0.06 -5.73 16.02
CA ALA A 58 1.02 -6.61 15.60
C ALA A 58 1.91 -7.04 16.79
N GLN A 59 2.24 -6.10 17.66
CA GLN A 59 3.03 -6.36 18.87
C GLN A 59 2.39 -7.45 19.74
N ARG A 60 1.08 -7.37 19.97
CA ARG A 60 0.32 -8.37 20.73
C ARG A 60 0.37 -9.78 20.10
N LYS A 61 0.58 -9.87 18.78
CA LYS A 61 0.60 -11.14 18.03
C LYS A 61 2.00 -11.57 17.58
N ARG A 62 3.05 -10.85 17.99
CA ARG A 62 4.42 -11.09 17.57
C ARG A 62 4.57 -11.10 16.04
N VAL A 63 3.89 -10.18 15.37
CA VAL A 63 3.97 -9.93 13.93
C VAL A 63 4.86 -8.71 13.71
N ARG A 64 5.62 -8.70 12.61
CA ARG A 64 6.42 -7.55 12.18
C ARG A 64 5.71 -6.83 11.04
N VAL A 65 5.51 -5.53 11.18
CA VAL A 65 4.94 -4.68 10.14
C VAL A 65 6.04 -3.84 9.51
N TYR A 66 5.95 -3.65 8.20
CA TYR A 66 6.89 -2.86 7.41
C TYR A 66 6.12 -1.80 6.65
N TYR A 67 6.65 -0.59 6.63
CA TYR A 67 6.09 0.57 5.94
C TYR A 67 7.15 1.20 5.05
N PRO A 68 6.79 1.76 3.90
CA PRO A 68 7.69 2.66 3.19
C PRO A 68 7.82 3.97 3.96
N GLU A 69 8.87 4.75 3.63
CA GLU A 69 8.96 6.15 4.04
C GLU A 69 7.70 6.91 3.60
N LEU A 70 7.28 7.92 4.38
CA LEU A 70 6.03 8.63 4.12
C LEU A 70 5.98 9.25 2.71
N GLU A 71 7.09 9.76 2.23
CA GLU A 71 7.24 10.34 0.90
C GLU A 71 7.06 9.33 -0.25
N PHE A 72 7.25 8.04 0.02
CA PHE A 72 7.08 6.95 -0.95
C PHE A 72 5.75 6.19 -0.81
N CYS A 73 4.85 6.65 0.04
CA CYS A 73 3.54 5.99 0.20
C CYS A 73 2.59 6.24 -0.97
N THR A 74 2.71 7.39 -1.64
CA THR A 74 1.94 7.71 -2.85
C THR A 74 2.70 7.33 -4.10
N ASP A 75 2.01 7.32 -5.24
CA ASP A 75 2.63 7.05 -6.54
C ASP A 75 3.77 8.03 -6.80
N ASN A 76 4.92 7.51 -7.19
CA ASN A 76 6.10 8.31 -7.45
C ASN A 76 7.00 7.67 -8.53
N GLY A 77 7.82 8.50 -9.17
CA GLY A 77 8.70 8.06 -10.25
C GLY A 77 9.77 7.06 -9.81
N ALA A 78 10.21 7.11 -8.55
CA ALA A 78 11.23 6.18 -8.04
C ALA A 78 10.71 4.73 -8.00
N MET A 79 9.44 4.51 -7.68
CA MET A 79 8.82 3.16 -7.72
C MET A 79 8.88 2.58 -9.12
N ILE A 80 8.52 3.36 -10.13
CA ILE A 80 8.49 2.91 -11.53
C ILE A 80 9.91 2.72 -12.07
N ALA A 81 10.82 3.64 -11.76
CA ALA A 81 12.22 3.53 -12.14
C ALA A 81 12.87 2.26 -11.54
N PHE A 82 12.61 1.99 -10.26
CA PHE A 82 13.12 0.80 -9.59
C PHE A 82 12.55 -0.50 -10.18
N ALA A 83 11.23 -0.55 -10.41
CA ALA A 83 10.59 -1.70 -11.05
C ALA A 83 11.12 -1.92 -12.47
N GLY A 84 11.34 -0.84 -13.24
CA GLY A 84 11.96 -0.88 -14.56
C GLY A 84 13.39 -1.41 -14.51
N ALA A 85 14.20 -0.92 -13.57
CA ALA A 85 15.59 -1.36 -13.39
C ALA A 85 15.68 -2.87 -13.09
N LEU A 86 14.87 -3.38 -12.15
CA LEU A 86 14.83 -4.81 -11.84
C LEU A 86 14.42 -5.68 -13.05
N ARG A 87 13.49 -5.19 -13.87
CA ARG A 87 13.09 -5.91 -15.09
C ARG A 87 14.20 -5.93 -16.14
N LEU A 88 14.89 -4.81 -16.34
CA LEU A 88 16.00 -4.72 -17.29
C LEU A 88 17.24 -5.50 -16.83
N GLU A 89 17.50 -5.56 -15.53
CA GLU A 89 18.57 -6.40 -14.95
C GLU A 89 18.33 -7.87 -15.27
N ARG A 90 17.06 -8.31 -15.17
CA ARG A 90 16.67 -9.68 -15.46
C ARG A 90 16.65 -10.00 -16.96
N ASP A 91 16.12 -9.10 -17.75
CA ASP A 91 15.99 -9.23 -19.21
C ASP A 91 16.36 -7.92 -19.91
N PRO A 92 17.63 -7.75 -20.29
CA PRO A 92 18.09 -6.56 -21.01
C PRO A 92 17.43 -6.34 -22.38
N THR A 93 16.81 -7.38 -22.95
CA THR A 93 16.13 -7.28 -24.27
C THR A 93 14.85 -6.45 -24.22
N LEU A 94 14.33 -6.19 -23.00
CA LEU A 94 13.17 -5.31 -22.80
C LEU A 94 13.51 -3.83 -23.06
N ALA A 95 14.79 -3.46 -23.15
CA ALA A 95 15.19 -2.11 -23.49
C ALA A 95 14.85 -1.83 -24.96
N THR A 96 14.06 -0.79 -25.22
CA THR A 96 13.73 -0.33 -26.56
C THR A 96 14.09 1.14 -26.73
N ARG A 97 14.40 1.54 -27.96
CA ARG A 97 14.54 2.94 -28.37
C ARG A 97 13.27 3.50 -29.01
N GLU A 98 12.23 2.69 -29.08
CA GLU A 98 10.94 3.12 -29.58
C GLU A 98 10.21 3.90 -28.50
N TYR A 99 9.85 5.14 -28.81
CA TYR A 99 9.15 6.05 -27.88
C TYR A 99 7.62 5.99 -28.05
N GLY A 100 7.12 5.17 -28.98
CA GLY A 100 5.70 4.93 -29.20
C GLY A 100 5.19 3.89 -28.21
N PHE A 101 4.39 4.29 -27.23
CA PHE A 101 3.76 3.37 -26.29
C PHE A 101 2.30 3.76 -26.03
N THR A 102 1.49 2.76 -25.72
CA THR A 102 0.08 2.97 -25.32
C THR A 102 -0.04 2.88 -23.81
N VAL A 103 -0.66 3.88 -23.21
CA VAL A 103 -0.98 3.89 -21.78
C VAL A 103 -2.12 2.90 -21.50
N ARG A 104 -1.95 2.04 -20.50
CA ARG A 104 -2.97 1.11 -20.01
C ARG A 104 -3.41 1.49 -18.61
N PRO A 105 -4.47 2.32 -18.44
CA PRO A 105 -4.91 2.80 -17.13
C PRO A 105 -5.37 1.69 -16.18
N ARG A 106 -5.82 0.57 -16.75
CA ARG A 106 -6.22 -0.64 -16.02
C ARG A 106 -5.48 -1.83 -16.60
N TRP A 107 -4.38 -2.18 -15.98
CA TRP A 107 -3.60 -3.35 -16.36
C TRP A 107 -3.86 -4.49 -15.36
N PRO A 108 -4.49 -5.59 -15.78
CA PRO A 108 -4.72 -6.73 -14.91
C PRO A 108 -3.40 -7.32 -14.42
N LEU A 109 -3.25 -7.47 -13.11
CA LEU A 109 -2.02 -8.04 -12.52
C LEU A 109 -1.74 -9.47 -13.01
N ALA A 110 -2.80 -10.22 -13.36
CA ALA A 110 -2.67 -11.57 -13.89
C ALA A 110 -1.99 -11.63 -15.27
N GLU A 111 -1.95 -10.53 -16.01
CA GLU A 111 -1.25 -10.44 -17.30
C GLU A 111 0.24 -10.11 -17.16
N LEU A 112 0.69 -9.75 -15.95
CA LEU A 112 2.09 -9.52 -15.67
C LEU A 112 2.80 -10.88 -15.59
N GLN A 113 3.76 -11.11 -16.48
CA GLN A 113 4.66 -12.25 -16.33
C GLN A 113 5.38 -12.12 -14.99
N ALA A 114 5.36 -13.19 -14.20
CA ALA A 114 6.08 -13.22 -12.93
C ALA A 114 7.55 -12.85 -13.14
N ALA A 115 8.02 -11.92 -12.34
CA ALA A 115 9.41 -11.49 -12.35
C ALA A 115 10.30 -12.60 -11.81
#